data_718b5ad1972ac270a4864ee1fca1e6bc
#
_entry.id   718b5ad1972ac270a4864ee1fca1e6bc
#
_cell.length_a   1.000
_cell.length_b   1.000
_cell.length_c   1.000
_cell.angle_alpha   90.00
_cell.angle_beta   90.00
_cell.angle_gamma   90.00
#
_symmetry.space_group_name_H-M   'P 1'
#
loop_
_entity.id
_entity.type
_entity.pdbx_description
1 polymer ?
#
loop_
_entity_poly.entity_id
_entity_poly.type
_entity_poly.pdbx_seq_one_letter_code
_entity_poly.pdbx_strand_id
1 'polypeptide(L)'
;MPEVILTGAAGRIEGRYSPGKKETAPIALILHPHPKAGGHMNNPVAVQLFHLFMKRGFATLRFNFRGVGKSQGVFDNGIGELSDAASALDWVQQIHPEAETTWVAGVSFGALIGMQLLMRRPEIRGFISVAPPANMYDFSFLAPCPASGIFIQGAADTVVQPGAVTKLVEKLRTQKHITIHHDEIPRANHFFESELEEMMASVDNYLDFRLSPECTIR
;
A
#
# COMPACT_ATOMS: atom_id res chain seq x y z
N MET A 1 -12.56 4.91 15.38
CA MET A 1 -12.71 5.15 13.94
C MET A 1 -13.92 4.39 13.43
N PRO A 2 -14.79 5.01 12.64
CA PRO A 2 -16.02 4.37 12.19
C PRO A 2 -15.72 3.17 11.28
N GLU A 3 -16.50 2.14 11.45
CA GLU A 3 -16.62 1.04 10.50
C GLU A 3 -17.39 1.56 9.30
N VAL A 4 -16.93 1.21 8.10
CA VAL A 4 -17.62 1.52 6.86
C VAL A 4 -17.86 0.23 6.08
N ILE A 5 -18.96 0.19 5.35
CA ILE A 5 -19.28 -0.89 4.43
C ILE A 5 -19.35 -0.29 3.03
N LEU A 6 -18.51 -0.80 2.16
CA LEU A 6 -18.44 -0.39 0.76
C LEU A 6 -19.12 -1.44 -0.11
N THR A 7 -19.52 -1.06 -1.31
CA THR A 7 -20.00 -1.99 -2.32
C THR A 7 -18.86 -2.35 -3.26
N GLY A 8 -18.47 -3.62 -3.29
CA GLY A 8 -17.52 -4.18 -4.24
C GLY A 8 -18.18 -5.12 -5.25
N ALA A 9 -17.41 -5.61 -6.21
CA ALA A 9 -17.89 -6.50 -7.26
C ALA A 9 -18.40 -7.86 -6.73
N ALA A 10 -17.86 -8.34 -5.61
CA ALA A 10 -18.30 -9.59 -4.95
C ALA A 10 -19.28 -9.35 -3.79
N GLY A 11 -19.80 -8.14 -3.62
CA GLY A 11 -20.68 -7.75 -2.55
C GLY A 11 -20.05 -6.77 -1.56
N ARG A 12 -20.43 -6.84 -0.28
CA ARG A 12 -19.95 -5.92 0.76
C ARG A 12 -18.46 -6.06 1.01
N ILE A 13 -17.79 -4.92 1.20
CA ILE A 13 -16.41 -4.80 1.66
C ILE A 13 -16.40 -4.07 3.00
N GLU A 14 -15.86 -4.72 4.03
CA GLU A 14 -15.67 -4.13 5.36
C GLU A 14 -14.42 -3.26 5.38
N GLY A 15 -14.52 -2.04 5.92
CA GLY A 15 -13.39 -1.14 6.05
C GLY A 15 -13.38 -0.30 7.32
N ARG A 16 -12.26 0.38 7.51
CA ARG A 16 -12.05 1.45 8.50
C ARG A 16 -11.58 2.69 7.77
N TYR A 17 -12.29 3.77 7.97
CA TYR A 17 -12.06 5.03 7.28
C TYR A 17 -11.78 6.15 8.28
N SER A 18 -10.90 7.05 7.91
CA SER A 18 -10.65 8.32 8.58
C SER A 18 -10.70 9.45 7.56
N PRO A 19 -11.54 10.48 7.76
CA PRO A 19 -11.56 11.63 6.88
C PRO A 19 -10.24 12.39 6.95
N GLY A 20 -9.89 13.05 5.86
CA GLY A 20 -8.76 13.97 5.83
C GLY A 20 -9.00 15.21 6.69
N LYS A 21 -7.92 15.95 6.98
CA LYS A 21 -8.00 17.18 7.77
C LYS A 21 -8.54 18.38 6.98
N LYS A 22 -8.56 18.29 5.65
CA LYS A 22 -9.02 19.34 4.71
C LYS A 22 -9.85 18.68 3.60
N GLU A 23 -10.63 19.47 2.91
CA GLU A 23 -11.41 19.04 1.76
C GLU A 23 -10.50 18.50 0.63
N THR A 24 -9.36 19.16 0.40
CA THR A 24 -8.33 18.76 -0.57
C THR A 24 -7.35 17.71 -0.04
N ALA A 25 -7.62 17.10 1.13
CA ALA A 25 -6.72 16.14 1.74
C ALA A 25 -6.35 15.00 0.78
N PRO A 26 -5.07 14.63 0.68
CA PRO A 26 -4.68 13.49 -0.15
C PRO A 26 -5.29 12.19 0.39
N ILE A 27 -5.51 11.23 -0.50
CA ILE A 27 -6.07 9.92 -0.19
C ILE A 27 -4.93 8.92 0.05
N ALA A 28 -5.09 8.04 1.05
CA ALA A 28 -4.24 6.85 1.24
C ALA A 28 -5.09 5.58 1.36
N LEU A 29 -4.83 4.62 0.49
CA LEU A 29 -5.44 3.28 0.52
C LEU A 29 -4.45 2.27 1.07
N ILE A 30 -4.84 1.53 2.12
CA ILE A 30 -3.98 0.57 2.80
C ILE A 30 -4.46 -0.86 2.54
N LEU A 31 -3.56 -1.71 2.02
CA LEU A 31 -3.84 -3.07 1.58
C LEU A 31 -3.11 -4.09 2.47
N HIS A 32 -3.87 -5.03 3.03
CA HIS A 32 -3.37 -6.00 4.00
C HIS A 32 -2.65 -7.22 3.35
N PRO A 33 -1.90 -8.02 4.15
CA PRO A 33 -1.25 -9.24 3.68
C PRO A 33 -2.21 -10.30 3.14
N HIS A 34 -1.65 -11.44 2.72
CA HIS A 34 -2.36 -12.51 2.01
C HIS A 34 -3.55 -13.08 2.81
N PRO A 35 -4.78 -13.04 2.25
CA PRO A 35 -6.00 -13.52 2.91
C PRO A 35 -5.91 -14.96 3.41
N LYS A 36 -5.38 -15.87 2.59
CA LYS A 36 -5.23 -17.30 2.93
C LYS A 36 -4.14 -17.58 3.97
N ALA A 37 -3.27 -16.61 4.25
CA ALA A 37 -2.24 -16.68 5.29
C ALA A 37 -2.63 -15.92 6.56
N GLY A 38 -3.94 -15.70 6.78
CA GLY A 38 -4.44 -14.98 7.95
C GLY A 38 -4.33 -13.47 7.86
N GLY A 39 -4.04 -12.92 6.66
CA GLY A 39 -4.02 -11.47 6.44
C GLY A 39 -5.42 -10.85 6.57
N HIS A 40 -5.46 -9.71 7.24
CA HIS A 40 -6.68 -8.91 7.42
C HIS A 40 -6.31 -7.44 7.69
N MET A 41 -7.27 -6.52 7.56
CA MET A 41 -7.03 -5.07 7.71
C MET A 41 -6.51 -4.64 9.09
N ASN A 42 -6.61 -5.49 10.11
CA ASN A 42 -6.07 -5.23 11.44
C ASN A 42 -4.66 -5.82 11.65
N ASN A 43 -3.97 -6.24 10.58
CA ASN A 43 -2.55 -6.58 10.66
C ASN A 43 -1.76 -5.40 11.23
N PRO A 44 -0.80 -5.62 12.17
CA PRO A 44 -0.09 -4.54 12.85
C PRO A 44 0.54 -3.52 11.90
N VAL A 45 1.21 -3.96 10.83
CA VAL A 45 1.82 -3.07 9.84
C VAL A 45 0.76 -2.24 9.12
N ALA A 46 -0.34 -2.85 8.66
CA ALA A 46 -1.42 -2.14 7.99
C ALA A 46 -2.11 -1.11 8.91
N VAL A 47 -2.26 -1.43 10.19
CA VAL A 47 -2.81 -0.51 11.21
C VAL A 47 -1.88 0.68 11.43
N GLN A 48 -0.58 0.46 11.55
CA GLN A 48 0.39 1.55 11.76
C GLN A 48 0.50 2.45 10.53
N LEU A 49 0.53 1.88 9.32
CA LEU A 49 0.46 2.67 8.08
C LEU A 49 -0.80 3.54 8.04
N PHE A 50 -1.95 2.97 8.36
CA PHE A 50 -3.20 3.73 8.44
C PHE A 50 -3.11 4.91 9.42
N HIS A 51 -2.58 4.68 10.62
CA HIS A 51 -2.44 5.72 11.64
C HIS A 51 -1.43 6.80 11.22
N LEU A 52 -0.34 6.43 10.56
CA LEU A 52 0.65 7.37 10.07
C LEU A 52 0.05 8.32 9.02
N PHE A 53 -0.62 7.79 8.00
CA PHE A 53 -1.27 8.62 6.99
C PHE A 53 -2.37 9.50 7.58
N MET A 54 -3.19 8.96 8.50
CA MET A 54 -4.20 9.72 9.23
C MET A 54 -3.58 10.89 10.03
N LYS A 55 -2.48 10.64 10.76
CA LYS A 55 -1.74 11.67 11.53
C LYS A 55 -1.25 12.79 10.61
N ARG A 56 -0.80 12.44 9.40
CA ARG A 56 -0.35 13.38 8.37
C ARG A 56 -1.49 14.10 7.66
N GLY A 57 -2.74 13.80 7.99
CA GLY A 57 -3.92 14.52 7.49
C GLY A 57 -4.56 13.95 6.25
N PHE A 58 -4.15 12.76 5.80
CA PHE A 58 -4.76 12.06 4.66
C PHE A 58 -6.18 11.57 4.98
N ALA A 59 -7.04 11.55 3.97
CA ALA A 59 -8.23 10.72 3.95
C ALA A 59 -7.79 9.26 3.75
N THR A 60 -7.92 8.43 4.78
CA THR A 60 -7.27 7.12 4.81
C THR A 60 -8.29 6.00 4.95
N LEU A 61 -8.19 5.00 4.08
CA LEU A 61 -9.00 3.78 4.12
C LEU A 61 -8.12 2.55 4.23
N ARG A 62 -8.45 1.64 5.16
CA ARG A 62 -8.03 0.24 5.17
C ARG A 62 -9.25 -0.66 5.15
N PHE A 63 -9.20 -1.77 4.46
CA PHE A 63 -10.34 -2.65 4.28
C PHE A 63 -9.92 -4.12 4.24
N ASN A 64 -10.88 -5.01 4.44
CA ASN A 64 -10.70 -6.44 4.25
C ASN A 64 -11.00 -6.83 2.80
N PHE A 65 -10.06 -7.50 2.14
CA PHE A 65 -10.31 -8.15 0.85
C PHE A 65 -11.46 -9.15 0.95
N ARG A 66 -12.03 -9.52 -0.18
CA ARG A 66 -13.10 -10.54 -0.28
C ARG A 66 -12.78 -11.80 0.52
N GLY A 67 -13.79 -12.36 1.17
CA GLY A 67 -13.65 -13.57 2.00
C GLY A 67 -12.93 -13.36 3.34
N VAL A 68 -12.59 -12.12 3.72
CA VAL A 68 -11.95 -11.79 5.00
C VAL A 68 -12.91 -11.00 5.87
N GLY A 69 -13.03 -11.35 7.15
CA GLY A 69 -13.91 -10.67 8.11
C GLY A 69 -15.37 -10.64 7.63
N LYS A 70 -15.93 -9.43 7.53
CA LYS A 70 -17.30 -9.22 7.05
C LYS A 70 -17.37 -8.98 5.53
N SER A 71 -16.25 -8.99 4.82
CA SER A 71 -16.22 -8.82 3.36
C SER A 71 -16.73 -10.07 2.67
N GLN A 72 -17.65 -9.89 1.72
CA GLN A 72 -18.26 -10.97 0.95
C GLN A 72 -17.34 -11.47 -0.16
N GLY A 73 -17.72 -12.57 -0.78
CA GLY A 73 -16.95 -13.24 -1.83
C GLY A 73 -15.97 -14.26 -1.30
N VAL A 74 -15.10 -14.73 -2.19
CA VAL A 74 -14.04 -15.70 -1.90
C VAL A 74 -12.73 -15.23 -2.52
N PHE A 75 -11.61 -15.66 -1.96
CA PHE A 75 -10.28 -15.35 -2.48
C PHE A 75 -10.17 -15.77 -3.95
N ASP A 76 -9.71 -14.87 -4.81
CA ASP A 76 -9.68 -15.00 -6.27
C ASP A 76 -8.28 -14.78 -6.87
N ASN A 77 -7.25 -15.23 -6.16
CA ASN A 77 -5.85 -15.25 -6.60
C ASN A 77 -5.32 -13.89 -7.11
N GLY A 78 -5.83 -12.80 -6.55
CA GLY A 78 -5.41 -11.43 -6.86
C GLY A 78 -6.30 -10.69 -7.85
N ILE A 79 -7.03 -11.39 -8.73
CA ILE A 79 -7.90 -10.75 -9.72
C ILE A 79 -9.07 -10.04 -9.02
N GLY A 80 -9.76 -10.76 -8.18
CA GLY A 80 -10.86 -10.21 -7.41
C GLY A 80 -10.41 -9.20 -6.35
N GLU A 81 -9.29 -9.46 -5.67
CA GLU A 81 -8.73 -8.55 -4.67
C GLU A 81 -8.31 -7.20 -5.29
N LEU A 82 -7.83 -7.21 -6.54
CA LEU A 82 -7.56 -6.00 -7.30
C LEU A 82 -8.85 -5.21 -7.60
N SER A 83 -9.94 -5.92 -7.95
CA SER A 83 -11.25 -5.28 -8.13
C SER A 83 -11.77 -4.69 -6.83
N ASP A 84 -11.58 -5.37 -5.68
CA ASP A 84 -11.94 -4.84 -4.36
C ASP A 84 -11.15 -3.56 -4.04
N ALA A 85 -9.84 -3.54 -4.32
CA ALA A 85 -9.00 -2.37 -4.12
C ALA A 85 -9.42 -1.20 -5.02
N ALA A 86 -9.79 -1.46 -6.27
CA ALA A 86 -10.33 -0.43 -7.16
C ALA A 86 -11.66 0.14 -6.63
N SER A 87 -12.59 -0.72 -6.22
CA SER A 87 -13.87 -0.29 -5.64
C SER A 87 -13.68 0.52 -4.35
N ALA A 88 -12.72 0.12 -3.51
CA ALA A 88 -12.38 0.85 -2.29
C ALA A 88 -11.79 2.23 -2.59
N LEU A 89 -10.93 2.33 -3.61
CA LEU A 89 -10.39 3.61 -4.05
C LEU A 89 -11.47 4.51 -4.62
N ASP A 90 -12.34 4.00 -5.50
CA ASP A 90 -13.45 4.74 -6.08
C ASP A 90 -14.38 5.32 -4.99
N TRP A 91 -14.65 4.53 -3.95
CA TRP A 91 -15.47 4.96 -2.83
C TRP A 91 -14.84 6.16 -2.08
N VAL A 92 -13.54 6.13 -1.78
CA VAL A 92 -12.88 7.26 -1.10
C VAL A 92 -12.84 8.49 -1.99
N GLN A 93 -12.57 8.32 -3.29
CA GLN A 93 -12.53 9.42 -4.25
C GLN A 93 -13.90 10.09 -4.43
N GLN A 94 -15.00 9.33 -4.37
CA GLN A 94 -16.36 9.91 -4.37
C GLN A 94 -16.62 10.80 -3.15
N ILE A 95 -16.03 10.47 -1.99
CA ILE A 95 -16.17 11.28 -0.78
C ILE A 95 -15.20 12.48 -0.80
N HIS A 96 -14.06 12.34 -1.46
CA HIS A 96 -13.01 13.36 -1.57
C HIS A 96 -12.71 13.69 -3.04
N PRO A 97 -13.66 14.30 -3.77
CA PRO A 97 -13.47 14.62 -5.19
C PRO A 97 -12.36 15.67 -5.42
N GLU A 98 -12.07 16.50 -4.40
CA GLU A 98 -11.04 17.54 -4.45
C GLU A 98 -9.66 17.08 -3.92
N ALA A 99 -9.47 15.78 -3.73
CA ALA A 99 -8.20 15.26 -3.21
C ALA A 99 -7.02 15.61 -4.14
N GLU A 100 -5.97 16.22 -3.57
CA GLU A 100 -4.79 16.67 -4.32
C GLU A 100 -4.02 15.51 -4.96
N THR A 101 -3.90 14.40 -4.24
CA THR A 101 -3.16 13.21 -4.69
C THR A 101 -3.71 11.94 -4.06
N THR A 102 -3.41 10.80 -4.68
CA THR A 102 -3.73 9.48 -4.15
C THR A 102 -2.45 8.68 -3.91
N TRP A 103 -2.41 7.96 -2.78
CA TRP A 103 -1.33 7.07 -2.39
C TRP A 103 -1.85 5.67 -2.13
N VAL A 104 -1.03 4.67 -2.40
CA VAL A 104 -1.32 3.28 -2.03
C VAL A 104 -0.19 2.73 -1.15
N ALA A 105 -0.56 2.07 -0.05
CA ALA A 105 0.38 1.38 0.81
C ALA A 105 -0.06 -0.07 0.97
N GLY A 106 0.82 -1.02 0.68
CA GLY A 106 0.50 -2.44 0.73
C GLY A 106 1.56 -3.26 1.47
N VAL A 107 1.11 -4.35 2.09
CA VAL A 107 1.95 -5.26 2.86
C VAL A 107 1.90 -6.64 2.21
N SER A 108 3.04 -7.19 1.84
CA SER A 108 3.16 -8.52 1.24
C SER A 108 2.24 -8.67 0.01
N PHE A 109 1.27 -9.57 0.03
CA PHE A 109 0.26 -9.70 -1.02
C PHE A 109 -0.46 -8.36 -1.32
N GLY A 110 -0.76 -7.56 -0.28
CA GLY A 110 -1.31 -6.21 -0.47
C GLY A 110 -0.37 -5.28 -1.23
N ALA A 111 0.95 -5.47 -1.11
CA ALA A 111 1.92 -4.74 -1.92
C ALA A 111 1.83 -5.12 -3.40
N LEU A 112 1.66 -6.40 -3.72
CA LEU A 112 1.41 -6.85 -5.10
C LEU A 112 0.14 -6.21 -5.67
N ILE A 113 -0.97 -6.29 -4.94
CA ILE A 113 -2.25 -5.70 -5.37
C ILE A 113 -2.12 -4.18 -5.53
N GLY A 114 -1.43 -3.51 -4.61
CA GLY A 114 -1.16 -2.07 -4.68
C GLY A 114 -0.37 -1.68 -5.93
N MET A 115 0.64 -2.46 -6.30
CA MET A 115 1.42 -2.22 -7.52
C MET A 115 0.60 -2.49 -8.79
N GLN A 116 -0.26 -3.50 -8.79
CA GLN A 116 -1.18 -3.76 -9.91
C GLN A 116 -2.24 -2.64 -10.05
N LEU A 117 -2.73 -2.12 -8.93
CA LEU A 117 -3.65 -0.97 -8.91
C LEU A 117 -2.97 0.29 -9.45
N LEU A 118 -1.74 0.58 -9.00
CA LEU A 118 -0.91 1.69 -9.47
C LEU A 118 -0.80 1.73 -11.00
N MET A 119 -0.63 0.57 -11.63
CA MET A 119 -0.52 0.46 -13.10
C MET A 119 -1.83 0.78 -13.84
N ARG A 120 -2.96 0.81 -13.16
CA ARG A 120 -4.30 1.01 -13.73
C ARG A 120 -4.94 2.35 -13.33
N ARG A 121 -4.34 3.03 -12.36
CA ARG A 121 -4.91 4.23 -11.73
C ARG A 121 -3.89 5.37 -11.77
N PRO A 122 -3.89 6.18 -12.85
CA PRO A 122 -2.88 7.23 -13.08
C PRO A 122 -2.92 8.36 -12.05
N GLU A 123 -4.01 8.47 -11.28
CA GLU A 123 -4.12 9.41 -10.16
C GLU A 123 -3.28 9.01 -8.94
N ILE A 124 -2.80 7.76 -8.85
CA ILE A 124 -1.90 7.34 -7.77
C ILE A 124 -0.50 7.93 -8.03
N ARG A 125 -0.07 8.82 -7.15
CA ARG A 125 1.18 9.60 -7.28
C ARG A 125 2.31 9.12 -6.40
N GLY A 126 2.04 8.16 -5.51
CA GLY A 126 3.06 7.58 -4.65
C GLY A 126 2.64 6.24 -4.07
N PHE A 127 3.63 5.46 -3.67
CA PHE A 127 3.37 4.16 -3.05
C PHE A 127 4.35 3.84 -1.92
N ILE A 128 3.87 3.00 -0.99
CA ILE A 128 4.65 2.32 0.05
C ILE A 128 4.45 0.82 -0.15
N SER A 129 5.51 0.09 -0.45
CA SER A 129 5.47 -1.35 -0.72
C SER A 129 6.30 -2.09 0.32
N VAL A 130 5.63 -2.71 1.30
CA VAL A 130 6.27 -3.41 2.43
C VAL A 130 6.31 -4.89 2.16
N ALA A 131 7.51 -5.49 2.19
CA ALA A 131 7.77 -6.90 1.95
C ALA A 131 7.07 -7.44 0.68
N PRO A 132 7.23 -6.81 -0.50
CA PRO A 132 6.55 -7.24 -1.72
C PRO A 132 7.01 -8.63 -2.13
N PRO A 133 6.10 -9.56 -2.48
CA PRO A 133 6.44 -10.97 -2.70
C PRO A 133 7.12 -11.22 -4.06
N ALA A 134 8.25 -10.55 -4.32
CA ALA A 134 8.96 -10.54 -5.59
C ALA A 134 9.63 -11.89 -5.96
N ASN A 135 9.77 -12.82 -5.00
CA ASN A 135 10.22 -14.19 -5.23
C ASN A 135 9.07 -15.16 -5.57
N MET A 136 7.81 -14.75 -5.37
CA MET A 136 6.62 -15.59 -5.56
C MET A 136 5.76 -15.15 -6.73
N TYR A 137 5.81 -13.88 -7.10
CA TYR A 137 5.00 -13.28 -8.17
C TYR A 137 5.88 -12.49 -9.14
N ASP A 138 5.45 -12.44 -10.39
CA ASP A 138 6.11 -11.63 -11.41
C ASP A 138 5.71 -10.15 -11.26
N PHE A 139 6.70 -9.28 -11.08
CA PHE A 139 6.58 -7.83 -11.03
C PHE A 139 7.01 -7.14 -12.33
N SER A 140 7.20 -7.88 -13.43
CA SER A 140 7.60 -7.32 -14.72
C SER A 140 6.62 -6.31 -15.29
N PHE A 141 5.36 -6.37 -14.87
CA PHE A 141 4.32 -5.40 -15.23
C PHE A 141 4.63 -3.95 -14.78
N LEU A 142 5.56 -3.75 -13.81
CA LEU A 142 6.00 -2.42 -13.35
C LEU A 142 7.00 -1.73 -14.30
N ALA A 143 7.16 -2.18 -15.50
CA ALA A 143 8.05 -1.56 -16.47
C ALA A 143 7.25 -1.06 -17.69
N PRO A 144 6.96 0.27 -17.79
CA PRO A 144 7.40 1.37 -16.93
C PRO A 144 6.53 1.55 -15.67
N CYS A 145 7.17 1.84 -14.53
CA CYS A 145 6.48 2.20 -13.30
C CYS A 145 6.01 3.67 -13.38
N PRO A 146 4.72 3.97 -13.12
CA PRO A 146 4.18 5.30 -13.37
C PRO A 146 4.40 6.31 -12.23
N ALA A 147 4.88 5.88 -11.05
CA ALA A 147 5.06 6.76 -9.89
C ALA A 147 6.31 6.41 -9.08
N SER A 148 6.81 7.42 -8.37
CA SER A 148 7.86 7.25 -7.37
C SER A 148 7.32 6.61 -6.10
N GLY A 149 8.15 5.85 -5.39
CA GLY A 149 7.74 5.18 -4.15
C GLY A 149 8.90 4.60 -3.37
N ILE A 150 8.56 3.92 -2.27
CA ILE A 150 9.52 3.20 -1.46
C ILE A 150 9.15 1.72 -1.35
N PHE A 151 10.17 0.88 -1.46
CA PHE A 151 10.13 -0.53 -1.09
C PHE A 151 10.83 -0.71 0.26
N ILE A 152 10.19 -1.42 1.18
CA ILE A 152 10.74 -1.71 2.51
C ILE A 152 10.76 -3.21 2.68
N GLN A 153 11.92 -3.75 3.07
CA GLN A 153 12.15 -5.17 3.20
C GLN A 153 12.84 -5.49 4.53
N GLY A 154 12.43 -6.57 5.17
CA GLY A 154 13.13 -7.10 6.33
C GLY A 154 14.39 -7.88 5.89
N ALA A 155 15.56 -7.53 6.43
CA ALA A 155 16.82 -8.20 6.06
C ALA A 155 16.89 -9.67 6.50
N ALA A 156 16.09 -10.06 7.52
CA ALA A 156 15.97 -11.45 7.99
C ALA A 156 14.64 -12.11 7.54
N ASP A 157 13.98 -11.58 6.51
CA ASP A 157 12.75 -12.14 5.96
C ASP A 157 13.04 -13.49 5.28
N THR A 158 12.41 -14.55 5.79
CA THR A 158 12.53 -15.93 5.27
C THR A 158 11.38 -16.31 4.34
N VAL A 159 10.33 -15.48 4.25
CA VAL A 159 9.16 -15.67 3.36
C VAL A 159 9.44 -15.01 2.02
N VAL A 160 9.81 -13.73 2.05
CA VAL A 160 10.22 -12.97 0.87
C VAL A 160 11.73 -12.74 0.95
N GLN A 161 12.46 -13.35 0.02
CA GLN A 161 13.92 -13.22 -0.02
C GLN A 161 14.31 -11.76 -0.30
N PRO A 162 15.10 -11.11 0.57
CA PRO A 162 15.51 -9.71 0.38
C PRO A 162 16.15 -9.45 -0.98
N GLY A 163 17.03 -10.36 -1.44
CA GLY A 163 17.67 -10.24 -2.75
C GLY A 163 16.72 -10.23 -3.95
N ALA A 164 15.49 -10.77 -3.83
CA ALA A 164 14.50 -10.67 -4.89
C ALA A 164 13.90 -9.26 -4.97
N VAL A 165 13.70 -8.62 -3.82
CA VAL A 165 13.22 -7.23 -3.74
C VAL A 165 14.31 -6.27 -4.22
N THR A 166 15.57 -6.48 -3.82
CA THR A 166 16.72 -5.70 -4.29
C THR A 166 16.82 -5.70 -5.82
N LYS A 167 16.72 -6.89 -6.45
CA LYS A 167 16.74 -7.03 -7.92
C LYS A 167 15.57 -6.28 -8.58
N LEU A 168 14.38 -6.35 -8.01
CA LEU A 168 13.21 -5.62 -8.50
C LEU A 168 13.49 -4.10 -8.45
N VAL A 169 13.96 -3.59 -7.32
CA VAL A 169 14.27 -2.18 -7.13
C VAL A 169 15.36 -1.70 -8.10
N GLU A 170 16.45 -2.45 -8.25
CA GLU A 170 17.52 -2.13 -9.20
C GLU A 170 16.99 -1.97 -10.64
N LYS A 171 16.13 -2.90 -11.07
CA LYS A 171 15.46 -2.82 -12.37
C LYS A 171 14.60 -1.58 -12.49
N LEU A 172 13.82 -1.22 -11.48
CA LEU A 172 12.97 -0.03 -11.51
C LEU A 172 13.76 1.27 -11.49
N ARG A 173 14.90 1.32 -10.80
CA ARG A 173 15.81 2.48 -10.75
C ARG A 173 16.45 2.83 -12.09
N THR A 174 16.45 1.94 -13.08
CA THR A 174 16.92 2.25 -14.43
C THR A 174 15.98 3.19 -15.21
N GLN A 175 14.74 3.37 -14.71
CA GLN A 175 13.73 4.19 -15.37
C GLN A 175 13.95 5.68 -15.06
N LYS A 176 13.65 6.52 -16.05
CA LYS A 176 13.71 7.99 -15.94
C LYS A 176 12.40 8.53 -15.34
N HIS A 177 12.49 9.71 -14.74
CA HIS A 177 11.36 10.48 -14.21
C HIS A 177 10.65 9.89 -12.97
N ILE A 178 11.19 8.83 -12.40
CA ILE A 178 10.75 8.30 -11.10
C ILE A 178 11.95 8.10 -10.18
N THR A 179 11.67 8.16 -8.87
CA THR A 179 12.65 7.86 -7.83
C THR A 179 12.14 6.70 -7.01
N ILE A 180 12.92 5.62 -6.94
CA ILE A 180 12.61 4.42 -6.17
C ILE A 180 13.55 4.35 -4.97
N HIS A 181 12.99 4.53 -3.78
CA HIS A 181 13.68 4.30 -2.52
C HIS A 181 13.60 2.82 -2.15
N HIS A 182 14.61 2.34 -1.43
CA HIS A 182 14.65 0.98 -0.91
C HIS A 182 15.37 0.97 0.42
N ASP A 183 14.64 0.58 1.45
CA ASP A 183 15.19 0.44 2.80
C ASP A 183 15.09 -1.02 3.24
N GLU A 184 16.22 -1.59 3.63
CA GLU A 184 16.30 -2.90 4.29
C GLU A 184 16.39 -2.68 5.80
N ILE A 185 15.40 -3.19 6.54
CA ILE A 185 15.35 -3.06 7.99
C ILE A 185 16.17 -4.21 8.61
N PRO A 186 17.29 -3.92 9.29
CA PRO A 186 18.14 -4.96 9.89
C PRO A 186 17.34 -5.84 10.85
N ARG A 187 17.62 -7.16 10.84
CA ARG A 187 17.00 -8.19 11.69
C ARG A 187 15.48 -8.38 11.52
N ALA A 188 14.78 -7.51 10.79
CA ALA A 188 13.35 -7.62 10.61
C ALA A 188 12.98 -8.89 9.84
N ASN A 189 12.00 -9.62 10.37
CA ASN A 189 11.36 -10.73 9.67
C ASN A 189 10.24 -10.22 8.75
N HIS A 190 9.53 -11.13 8.09
CA HIS A 190 8.41 -10.80 7.18
C HIS A 190 7.29 -9.99 7.83
N PHE A 191 7.10 -10.14 9.14
CA PHE A 191 6.01 -9.53 9.90
C PHE A 191 6.43 -8.26 10.65
N PHE A 192 7.74 -7.92 10.65
CA PHE A 192 8.32 -6.79 11.39
C PHE A 192 7.95 -6.79 12.89
N GLU A 193 7.91 -7.98 13.51
CA GLU A 193 7.39 -8.16 14.86
C GLU A 193 8.15 -7.35 15.92
N SER A 194 9.47 -7.28 15.82
CA SER A 194 10.32 -6.54 16.75
C SER A 194 10.79 -5.19 16.19
N GLU A 195 10.78 -5.01 14.86
CA GLU A 195 11.33 -3.84 14.15
C GLU A 195 10.23 -2.95 13.54
N LEU A 196 8.99 -3.05 14.04
CA LEU A 196 7.86 -2.28 13.53
C LEU A 196 8.08 -0.77 13.64
N GLU A 197 8.67 -0.29 14.74
CA GLU A 197 8.97 1.13 14.94
C GLU A 197 10.03 1.62 13.94
N GLU A 198 11.09 0.84 13.73
CA GLU A 198 12.15 1.17 12.78
C GLU A 198 11.61 1.22 11.33
N MET A 199 10.81 0.25 10.97
CA MET A 199 10.12 0.22 9.67
C MET A 199 9.20 1.44 9.50
N MET A 200 8.42 1.80 10.51
CA MET A 200 7.54 2.97 10.46
C MET A 200 8.32 4.28 10.41
N ALA A 201 9.49 4.38 11.06
CA ALA A 201 10.37 5.54 10.94
C ALA A 201 10.90 5.70 9.51
N SER A 202 11.23 4.60 8.81
CA SER A 202 11.61 4.63 7.40
C SER A 202 10.47 5.19 6.52
N VAL A 203 9.23 4.73 6.73
CA VAL A 203 8.05 5.26 6.01
C VAL A 203 7.84 6.75 6.31
N ASP A 204 7.94 7.15 7.57
CA ASP A 204 7.70 8.53 8.00
C ASP A 204 8.73 9.48 7.38
N ASN A 205 10.01 9.12 7.40
CA ASN A 205 11.11 9.86 6.77
C ASN A 205 10.91 9.97 5.24
N TYR A 206 10.48 8.88 4.60
CA TYR A 206 10.19 8.91 3.17
C TYR A 206 9.03 9.85 2.83
N LEU A 207 7.97 9.86 3.64
CA LEU A 207 6.85 10.79 3.45
C LEU A 207 7.25 12.25 3.71
N ASP A 208 8.14 12.52 4.68
CA ASP A 208 8.71 13.86 4.88
C ASP A 208 9.44 14.35 3.63
N PHE A 209 10.28 13.49 3.06
CA PHE A 209 10.97 13.81 1.81
C PHE A 209 10.00 14.06 0.65
N ARG A 210 9.03 13.17 0.44
CA ARG A 210 8.13 13.22 -0.72
C ARG A 210 7.07 14.31 -0.66
N LEU A 211 6.66 14.71 0.53
CA LEU A 211 5.64 15.74 0.76
C LEU A 211 6.27 17.12 1.01
N SER A 212 7.61 17.22 0.97
CA SER A 212 8.29 18.49 1.10
C SER A 212 8.03 19.38 -0.14
N PRO A 213 7.96 20.72 0.03
CA PRO A 213 7.79 21.66 -1.08
C PRO A 213 8.87 21.52 -2.16
N GLU A 214 10.09 21.14 -1.77
CA GLU A 214 11.23 20.97 -2.69
C GLU A 214 11.07 19.79 -3.65
N CYS A 215 10.32 18.76 -3.26
CA CYS A 215 10.06 17.58 -4.10
C CYS A 215 8.87 17.77 -5.05
N THR A 216 7.97 18.70 -4.74
CA THR A 216 6.76 18.97 -5.53
C THR A 216 7.07 19.76 -6.81
N ILE A 217 8.28 20.30 -6.97
CA ILE A 217 8.70 21.15 -8.11
C ILE A 217 9.43 20.37 -9.23
N ARG A 218 9.51 19.02 -9.10
CA ARG A 218 10.19 18.20 -10.13
C ARG A 218 9.19 17.26 -10.84
#